data_8f71953d47ab8f21f38e1af15e724683
#
_entry.id   8f71953d47ab8f21f38e1af15e724683
#
_cell.length_a   1.000
_cell.length_b   1.000
_cell.length_c   1.000
_cell.angle_alpha   90.00
_cell.angle_beta   90.00
_cell.angle_gamma   90.00
#
_symmetry.space_group_name_H-M   'P 1'
#
loop_
_entity.id
_entity.type
_entity.pdbx_description
1 polymer ?
#
loop_
_entity_poly.entity_id
_entity_poly.type
_entity_poly.pdbx_seq_one_letter_code
_entity_poly.pdbx_strand_id
1 'polypeptide(L)'
;MKQKIHINIIFTICLFFLINIISHFYFERVDLTSAKKYSISKETKNLISNIEDIIFFKIYLHGDIPVEYKRLANELKYILNELKAYSKYIEYEFVDPSQITNEEYKVQLQKELYSKGITPVPHRNYTNNKMEETWIFPGLIATYKTQETGISLISKAITNNTNSMIETSINDLEYSLVSLLKTLTTKKK
;
A
#
# COMPACT_ATOMS: atom_id res chain seq x y z
N MET A 1 51.05 -9.45 -29.38
CA MET A 1 49.65 -9.89 -29.54
C MET A 1 48.97 -10.12 -28.19
N LYS A 2 49.55 -10.84 -27.23
CA LYS A 2 48.99 -11.13 -25.90
C LYS A 2 48.65 -9.87 -25.07
N GLN A 3 49.49 -8.85 -25.04
CA GLN A 3 49.25 -7.60 -24.29
C GLN A 3 48.00 -6.84 -24.74
N LYS A 4 47.69 -6.79 -26.04
CA LYS A 4 46.46 -6.14 -26.55
C LYS A 4 45.19 -6.87 -26.10
N ILE A 5 45.28 -8.21 -25.98
CA ILE A 5 44.16 -9.03 -25.51
C ILE A 5 43.85 -8.71 -24.04
N HIS A 6 44.85 -8.60 -23.17
CA HIS A 6 44.66 -8.26 -21.75
C HIS A 6 44.09 -6.85 -21.55
N ILE A 7 44.54 -5.88 -22.36
CA ILE A 7 44.04 -4.50 -22.33
C ILE A 7 42.54 -4.47 -22.72
N ASN A 8 42.19 -5.19 -23.78
CA ASN A 8 40.78 -5.27 -24.22
C ASN A 8 39.87 -5.94 -23.15
N ILE A 9 40.34 -6.99 -22.47
CA ILE A 9 39.61 -7.65 -21.41
C ILE A 9 39.38 -6.70 -20.24
N ILE A 10 40.43 -5.98 -19.81
CA ILE A 10 40.33 -5.00 -18.72
C ILE A 10 39.32 -3.88 -19.09
N PHE A 11 39.42 -3.37 -20.33
CA PHE A 11 38.49 -2.34 -20.81
C PHE A 11 37.02 -2.82 -20.81
N THR A 12 36.78 -4.06 -21.25
CA THR A 12 35.44 -4.65 -21.26
C THR A 12 34.90 -4.79 -19.85
N ILE A 13 35.70 -5.22 -18.89
CA ILE A 13 35.32 -5.34 -17.47
C ILE A 13 35.01 -3.95 -16.90
N CYS A 14 35.87 -2.94 -17.15
CA CYS A 14 35.60 -1.57 -16.70
C CYS A 14 34.31 -1.01 -17.29
N LEU A 15 34.04 -1.24 -18.56
CA LEU A 15 32.81 -0.81 -19.23
C LEU A 15 31.57 -1.46 -18.61
N PHE A 16 31.66 -2.76 -18.29
CA PHE A 16 30.58 -3.49 -17.62
C PHE A 16 30.27 -2.93 -16.22
N PHE A 17 31.32 -2.62 -15.45
CA PHE A 17 31.17 -1.97 -14.15
C PHE A 17 30.54 -0.56 -14.25
N LEU A 18 30.97 0.20 -15.24
CA LEU A 18 30.49 1.56 -15.48
C LEU A 18 29.01 1.57 -15.87
N ILE A 19 28.58 0.63 -16.72
CA ILE A 19 27.17 0.43 -17.07
C ILE A 19 26.34 0.05 -15.82
N ASN A 20 26.87 -0.84 -14.97
CA ASN A 20 26.19 -1.23 -13.72
C ASN A 20 26.02 -0.03 -12.75
N ILE A 21 27.05 0.81 -12.61
CA ILE A 21 26.99 2.01 -11.78
C ILE A 21 25.96 2.99 -12.34
N ILE A 22 25.99 3.26 -13.64
CA ILE A 22 25.00 4.15 -14.28
C ILE A 22 23.58 3.60 -14.15
N SER A 23 23.38 2.30 -14.33
CA SER A 23 22.08 1.63 -14.17
C SER A 23 21.52 1.76 -12.73
N HIS A 24 22.39 1.84 -11.73
CA HIS A 24 21.96 2.06 -10.35
C HIS A 24 21.39 3.48 -10.12
N PHE A 25 21.86 4.48 -10.85
CA PHE A 25 21.36 5.86 -10.73
C PHE A 25 20.13 6.14 -11.60
N TYR A 26 19.91 5.35 -12.66
CA TYR A 26 18.75 5.47 -13.54
C TYR A 26 17.76 4.33 -13.25
N PHE A 27 17.00 4.51 -12.16
CA PHE A 27 15.90 3.60 -11.84
C PHE A 27 14.61 4.13 -12.47
N GLU A 28 14.21 3.55 -13.61
CA GLU A 28 12.91 3.82 -14.22
C GLU A 28 12.10 2.53 -14.31
N ARG A 29 10.96 2.51 -13.62
CA ARG A 29 10.00 1.42 -13.73
C ARG A 29 9.12 1.65 -14.95
N VAL A 30 9.22 0.75 -15.90
CA VAL A 30 8.37 0.76 -17.09
C VAL A 30 7.23 -0.21 -16.87
N ASP A 31 6.02 0.34 -16.77
CA ASP A 31 4.79 -0.46 -16.75
C ASP A 31 4.46 -0.88 -18.19
N LEU A 32 4.60 -2.16 -18.48
CA LEU A 32 4.34 -2.76 -19.79
C LEU A 32 2.86 -3.10 -20.00
N THR A 33 1.98 -2.81 -19.03
CA THR A 33 0.54 -3.02 -19.21
C THR A 33 -0.07 -1.91 -20.06
N SER A 34 -0.97 -2.27 -20.96
CA SER A 34 -1.65 -1.31 -21.85
C SER A 34 -2.44 -0.22 -21.10
N ALA A 35 -2.87 -0.50 -19.88
CA ALA A 35 -3.63 0.41 -19.02
C ALA A 35 -2.77 1.17 -17.99
N LYS A 36 -1.44 0.99 -17.98
CA LYS A 36 -0.52 1.53 -16.95
C LYS A 36 -1.03 1.28 -15.52
N LYS A 37 -1.67 0.14 -15.33
CA LYS A 37 -2.38 -0.24 -14.09
C LYS A 37 -1.44 -0.32 -12.90
N TYR A 38 -0.15 -0.47 -13.15
CA TYR A 38 0.90 -0.69 -12.16
C TYR A 38 1.89 0.47 -12.06
N SER A 39 1.49 1.67 -12.41
CA SER A 39 2.30 2.88 -12.20
C SER A 39 1.47 3.95 -11.53
N ILE A 40 2.04 4.56 -10.50
CA ILE A 40 1.44 5.74 -9.87
C ILE A 40 1.56 6.98 -10.76
N SER A 41 0.61 7.89 -10.66
CA SER A 41 0.56 9.10 -11.46
C SER A 41 1.78 10.01 -11.22
N LYS A 42 2.06 10.88 -12.18
CA LYS A 42 3.17 11.85 -12.06
C LYS A 42 2.93 12.81 -10.89
N GLU A 43 1.68 13.19 -10.65
CA GLU A 43 1.25 14.02 -9.54
C GLU A 43 1.52 13.34 -8.20
N THR A 44 1.25 12.04 -8.10
CA THR A 44 1.56 11.22 -6.92
C THR A 44 3.06 11.17 -6.67
N LYS A 45 3.87 10.91 -7.71
CA LYS A 45 5.35 10.89 -7.60
C LYS A 45 5.88 12.23 -7.08
N ASN A 46 5.39 13.34 -7.62
CA ASN A 46 5.79 14.68 -7.16
C ASN A 46 5.39 14.93 -5.71
N LEU A 47 4.21 14.49 -5.28
CA LEU A 47 3.75 14.65 -3.91
C LEU A 47 4.67 13.91 -2.94
N ILE A 48 4.97 12.62 -3.22
CA ILE A 48 5.76 11.79 -2.30
C ILE A 48 7.24 12.15 -2.29
N SER A 49 7.79 12.68 -3.39
CA SER A 49 9.19 13.14 -3.44
C SER A 49 9.45 14.37 -2.55
N ASN A 50 8.42 15.11 -2.19
CA ASN A 50 8.50 16.28 -1.29
C ASN A 50 8.24 15.95 0.18
N ILE A 51 8.07 14.67 0.53
CA ILE A 51 7.89 14.22 1.91
C ILE A 51 9.25 14.21 2.60
N GLU A 52 9.33 14.89 3.77
CA GLU A 52 10.59 15.11 4.50
C GLU A 52 10.72 14.22 5.75
N ASP A 53 9.66 13.49 6.14
CA ASP A 53 9.63 12.64 7.33
C ASP A 53 8.83 11.37 7.06
N ILE A 54 8.96 10.35 7.92
CA ILE A 54 8.32 9.06 7.74
C ILE A 54 6.80 9.20 7.80
N ILE A 55 6.12 8.65 6.80
CA ILE A 55 4.70 8.35 6.82
C ILE A 55 4.55 6.84 7.03
N PHE A 56 3.94 6.47 8.13
CA PHE A 56 3.70 5.09 8.48
C PHE A 56 2.23 4.73 8.26
N PHE A 57 1.97 3.71 7.44
CA PHE A 57 0.64 3.19 7.17
C PHE A 57 0.42 1.89 7.94
N LYS A 58 -0.59 1.86 8.79
CA LYS A 58 -1.04 0.68 9.50
C LYS A 58 -2.33 0.18 8.87
N ILE A 59 -2.27 -0.98 8.20
CA ILE A 59 -3.36 -1.52 7.39
C ILE A 59 -4.02 -2.67 8.14
N TYR A 60 -5.34 -2.59 8.34
CA TYR A 60 -6.11 -3.58 9.12
C TYR A 60 -6.83 -4.60 8.24
N LEU A 61 -6.51 -4.64 6.94
CA LEU A 61 -7.06 -5.58 5.98
C LEU A 61 -6.09 -6.76 5.77
N HIS A 62 -6.02 -7.63 6.76
CA HIS A 62 -5.12 -8.79 6.78
C HIS A 62 -5.74 -9.96 7.54
N GLY A 63 -5.15 -11.17 7.37
CA GLY A 63 -5.55 -12.40 8.05
C GLY A 63 -6.45 -13.29 7.21
N ASP A 64 -7.32 -14.05 7.87
CA ASP A 64 -8.28 -14.91 7.19
C ASP A 64 -9.52 -14.13 6.76
N ILE A 65 -9.40 -13.48 5.61
CA ILE A 65 -10.43 -12.66 4.99
C ILE A 65 -10.84 -13.23 3.64
N PRO A 66 -12.07 -12.92 3.13
CA PRO A 66 -12.54 -13.38 1.83
C PRO A 66 -11.61 -13.00 0.68
N VAL A 67 -11.67 -13.78 -0.40
CA VAL A 67 -10.78 -13.62 -1.56
C VAL A 67 -10.89 -12.23 -2.20
N GLU A 68 -12.06 -11.64 -2.19
CA GLU A 68 -12.32 -10.30 -2.71
C GLU A 68 -11.53 -9.23 -1.92
N TYR A 69 -11.53 -9.35 -0.59
CA TYR A 69 -10.77 -8.45 0.29
C TYR A 69 -9.26 -8.73 0.22
N LYS A 70 -8.85 -10.00 0.04
CA LYS A 70 -7.44 -10.34 -0.23
C LYS A 70 -6.95 -9.67 -1.50
N ARG A 71 -7.80 -9.59 -2.54
CA ARG A 71 -7.49 -8.89 -3.78
C ARG A 71 -7.27 -7.39 -3.52
N LEU A 72 -8.18 -6.74 -2.79
CA LEU A 72 -8.02 -5.32 -2.42
C LEU A 72 -6.73 -5.07 -1.61
N ALA A 73 -6.43 -5.94 -0.64
CA ALA A 73 -5.21 -5.87 0.15
C ALA A 73 -3.94 -6.01 -0.70
N ASN A 74 -3.95 -6.90 -1.68
CA ASN A 74 -2.82 -7.10 -2.59
C ASN A 74 -2.60 -5.90 -3.51
N GLU A 75 -3.66 -5.31 -4.06
CA GLU A 75 -3.57 -4.09 -4.88
C GLU A 75 -3.07 -2.90 -4.04
N LEU A 76 -3.57 -2.75 -2.80
CA LEU A 76 -3.05 -1.74 -1.88
C LEU A 76 -1.56 -1.93 -1.60
N LYS A 77 -1.14 -3.18 -1.29
CA LYS A 77 0.28 -3.51 -1.08
C LYS A 77 1.12 -3.16 -2.28
N TYR A 78 0.60 -3.40 -3.47
CA TYR A 78 1.26 -3.04 -4.71
C TYR A 78 1.49 -1.53 -4.81
N ILE A 79 0.46 -0.71 -4.62
CA ILE A 79 0.56 0.76 -4.67
C ILE A 79 1.52 1.26 -3.58
N LEU A 80 1.46 0.73 -2.36
CA LEU A 80 2.37 1.11 -1.28
C LEU A 80 3.83 0.79 -1.60
N ASN A 81 4.10 -0.36 -2.26
CA ASN A 81 5.44 -0.69 -2.76
C ASN A 81 5.92 0.29 -3.84
N GLU A 82 4.99 0.73 -4.72
CA GLU A 82 5.32 1.77 -5.70
C GLU A 82 5.65 3.10 -5.00
N LEU A 83 4.85 3.53 -4.03
CA LEU A 83 5.15 4.75 -3.25
C LEU A 83 6.51 4.64 -2.56
N LYS A 84 6.81 3.48 -1.95
CA LYS A 84 8.09 3.21 -1.26
C LYS A 84 9.29 3.24 -2.23
N ALA A 85 9.11 2.84 -3.49
CA ALA A 85 10.18 2.88 -4.49
C ALA A 85 10.58 4.33 -4.88
N TYR A 86 9.66 5.31 -4.73
CA TYR A 86 9.91 6.72 -5.02
C TYR A 86 10.22 7.56 -3.78
N SER A 87 10.02 7.03 -2.57
CA SER A 87 10.32 7.77 -1.32
C SER A 87 10.74 6.82 -0.20
N LYS A 88 11.92 7.06 0.36
CA LYS A 88 12.42 6.34 1.55
C LYS A 88 11.61 6.61 2.83
N TYR A 89 10.72 7.58 2.78
CA TYR A 89 9.90 7.99 3.91
C TYR A 89 8.54 7.29 3.97
N ILE A 90 8.28 6.33 3.07
CA ILE A 90 7.05 5.54 3.07
C ILE A 90 7.32 4.20 3.76
N GLU A 91 6.61 3.96 4.85
CA GLU A 91 6.64 2.69 5.57
C GLU A 91 5.22 2.16 5.80
N TYR A 92 5.05 0.86 5.85
CA TYR A 92 3.75 0.26 6.08
C TYR A 92 3.82 -1.11 6.76
N GLU A 93 2.74 -1.44 7.46
CA GLU A 93 2.54 -2.71 8.14
C GLU A 93 1.11 -3.19 7.93
N PHE A 94 0.94 -4.50 7.66
CA PHE A 94 -0.36 -5.15 7.67
C PHE A 94 -0.58 -5.82 9.02
N VAL A 95 -1.69 -5.49 9.67
CA VAL A 95 -2.08 -6.00 10.98
C VAL A 95 -3.32 -6.85 10.85
N ASP A 96 -3.27 -8.04 11.42
CA ASP A 96 -4.44 -8.90 11.54
C ASP A 96 -5.14 -8.65 12.88
N PRO A 97 -6.31 -7.99 12.89
CA PRO A 97 -7.04 -7.73 14.12
C PRO A 97 -7.55 -9.01 14.82
N SER A 98 -7.65 -10.13 14.09
CA SER A 98 -8.11 -11.42 14.64
C SER A 98 -7.08 -12.06 15.56
N GLN A 99 -5.79 -11.74 15.38
CA GLN A 99 -4.70 -12.27 16.20
C GLN A 99 -4.60 -11.60 17.58
N ILE A 100 -5.40 -10.57 17.83
CA ILE A 100 -5.42 -9.88 19.12
C ILE A 100 -6.17 -10.74 20.13
N THR A 101 -5.45 -11.28 21.11
CA THR A 101 -6.00 -12.18 22.14
C THR A 101 -6.53 -11.43 23.35
N ASN A 102 -6.09 -10.19 23.59
CA ASN A 102 -6.58 -9.36 24.68
C ASN A 102 -7.91 -8.70 24.26
N GLU A 103 -9.02 -9.12 24.85
CA GLU A 103 -10.37 -8.65 24.52
C GLU A 103 -10.56 -7.15 24.81
N GLU A 104 -9.96 -6.63 25.87
CA GLU A 104 -10.06 -5.20 26.20
C GLU A 104 -9.37 -4.35 25.12
N TYR A 105 -8.16 -4.74 24.71
CA TYR A 105 -7.43 -4.07 23.64
C TYR A 105 -8.15 -4.20 22.29
N LYS A 106 -8.77 -5.35 22.01
CA LYS A 106 -9.55 -5.58 20.79
C LYS A 106 -10.75 -4.63 20.70
N VAL A 107 -11.50 -4.49 21.81
CA VAL A 107 -12.63 -3.55 21.88
C VAL A 107 -12.15 -2.10 21.73
N GLN A 108 -11.02 -1.76 22.33
CA GLN A 108 -10.42 -0.43 22.24
C GLN A 108 -9.99 -0.11 20.82
N LEU A 109 -9.32 -1.03 20.14
CA LEU A 109 -8.93 -0.92 18.73
C LEU A 109 -10.16 -0.76 17.83
N GLN A 110 -11.23 -1.53 18.04
CA GLN A 110 -12.46 -1.40 17.25
C GLN A 110 -13.07 -0.01 17.37
N LYS A 111 -13.12 0.54 18.58
CA LYS A 111 -13.61 1.92 18.82
C LYS A 111 -12.72 2.95 18.13
N GLU A 112 -11.42 2.78 18.20
CA GLU A 112 -10.44 3.65 17.53
C GLU A 112 -10.64 3.64 16.02
N LEU A 113 -10.68 2.45 15.39
CA LEU A 113 -10.90 2.30 13.96
C LEU A 113 -12.20 2.95 13.50
N TYR A 114 -13.28 2.70 14.25
CA TYR A 114 -14.58 3.31 13.96
C TYR A 114 -14.53 4.84 14.06
N SER A 115 -13.90 5.39 15.10
CA SER A 115 -13.74 6.85 15.27
C SER A 115 -12.95 7.51 14.15
N LYS A 116 -12.06 6.75 13.49
CA LYS A 116 -11.27 7.18 12.33
C LYS A 116 -11.96 6.90 10.99
N GLY A 117 -13.22 6.51 10.99
CA GLY A 117 -14.05 6.27 9.81
C GLY A 117 -13.83 4.91 9.13
N ILE A 118 -13.17 3.98 9.81
CA ILE A 118 -12.99 2.61 9.33
C ILE A 118 -14.14 1.76 9.87
N THR A 119 -15.16 1.54 9.03
CA THR A 119 -16.34 0.78 9.40
C THR A 119 -16.08 -0.72 9.24
N PRO A 120 -16.32 -1.54 10.30
CA PRO A 120 -16.18 -2.98 10.20
C PRO A 120 -17.26 -3.58 9.28
N VAL A 121 -16.89 -4.65 8.57
CA VAL A 121 -17.79 -5.42 7.70
C VAL A 121 -17.93 -6.83 8.28
N PRO A 122 -19.15 -7.29 8.58
CA PRO A 122 -19.35 -8.64 9.08
C PRO A 122 -19.11 -9.67 7.96
N HIS A 123 -18.34 -10.69 8.27
CA HIS A 123 -18.13 -11.84 7.40
C HIS A 123 -18.57 -13.12 8.09
N ARG A 124 -19.44 -13.88 7.42
CA ARG A 124 -20.01 -15.12 7.96
C ARG A 124 -19.47 -16.30 7.19
N ASN A 125 -18.72 -17.14 7.88
CA ASN A 125 -18.24 -18.42 7.35
C ASN A 125 -19.07 -19.57 7.92
N TYR A 126 -19.36 -20.55 7.08
CA TYR A 126 -20.00 -21.81 7.49
C TYR A 126 -18.95 -22.91 7.43
N THR A 127 -18.44 -23.32 8.59
CA THR A 127 -17.47 -24.40 8.72
C THR A 127 -18.06 -25.49 9.61
N ASN A 128 -18.16 -26.72 9.09
CA ASN A 128 -18.66 -27.89 9.85
C ASN A 128 -20.02 -27.67 10.54
N ASN A 129 -20.99 -27.09 9.84
CA ASN A 129 -22.32 -26.73 10.37
C ASN A 129 -22.30 -25.70 11.51
N LYS A 130 -21.20 -25.02 11.75
CA LYS A 130 -21.15 -23.88 12.64
C LYS A 130 -21.01 -22.59 11.84
N MET A 131 -21.80 -21.59 12.20
CA MET A 131 -21.67 -20.25 11.66
C MET A 131 -20.66 -19.49 12.54
N GLU A 132 -19.55 -19.11 11.94
CA GLU A 132 -18.57 -18.22 12.55
C GLU A 132 -18.71 -16.84 11.93
N GLU A 133 -18.90 -15.84 12.75
CA GLU A 133 -18.95 -14.44 12.34
C GLU A 133 -17.64 -13.76 12.72
N THR A 134 -16.92 -13.26 11.71
CA THR A 134 -15.69 -12.49 11.88
C THR A 134 -15.90 -11.06 11.37
N TRP A 135 -15.16 -10.12 11.92
CA TRP A 135 -15.22 -8.72 11.51
C TRP A 135 -13.99 -8.34 10.71
N ILE A 136 -14.20 -7.85 9.49
CA ILE A 136 -13.16 -7.35 8.62
C ILE A 136 -13.09 -5.84 8.78
N PHE A 137 -11.88 -5.29 8.87
CA PHE A 137 -11.63 -3.84 8.97
C PHE A 137 -10.95 -3.35 7.70
N PRO A 138 -11.71 -3.05 6.62
CA PRO A 138 -11.13 -2.65 5.34
C PRO A 138 -10.70 -1.19 5.37
N GLY A 139 -9.61 -0.93 6.08
CA GLY A 139 -9.13 0.42 6.28
C GLY A 139 -7.66 0.47 6.69
N LEU A 140 -7.14 1.66 6.70
CA LEU A 140 -5.80 1.96 7.20
C LEU A 140 -5.78 3.26 8.00
N ILE A 141 -4.80 3.34 8.89
CA ILE A 141 -4.43 4.56 9.61
C ILE A 141 -3.05 4.98 9.13
N ALA A 142 -2.90 6.24 8.75
CA ALA A 142 -1.62 6.82 8.39
C ALA A 142 -1.20 7.83 9.44
N THR A 143 0.06 7.72 9.86
CA THR A 143 0.70 8.61 10.84
C THR A 143 1.82 9.38 10.16
N TYR A 144 1.82 10.70 10.31
CA TYR A 144 2.89 11.59 9.87
C TYR A 144 3.21 12.59 10.97
N LYS A 145 4.43 12.53 11.50
CA LYS A 145 4.83 13.31 12.68
C LYS A 145 3.88 13.07 13.86
N THR A 146 3.14 14.09 14.28
CA THR A 146 2.13 14.01 15.36
C THR A 146 0.69 13.89 14.84
N GLN A 147 0.51 13.85 13.53
CA GLN A 147 -0.82 13.76 12.93
C GLN A 147 -1.15 12.32 12.55
N GLU A 148 -2.39 11.95 12.79
CA GLU A 148 -2.89 10.63 12.47
C GLU A 148 -4.28 10.74 11.83
N THR A 149 -4.49 10.03 10.74
CA THR A 149 -5.75 10.04 9.98
C THR A 149 -6.05 8.64 9.46
N GLY A 150 -7.29 8.19 9.64
CA GLY A 150 -7.77 6.93 9.09
C GLY A 150 -8.58 7.14 7.82
N ILE A 151 -8.58 6.13 6.96
CA ILE A 151 -9.50 6.04 5.81
C ILE A 151 -10.06 4.63 5.69
N SER A 152 -11.32 4.53 5.26
CA SER A 152 -11.89 3.29 4.74
C SER A 152 -11.38 3.05 3.32
N LEU A 153 -11.01 1.81 3.04
CA LEU A 153 -10.58 1.37 1.70
C LEU A 153 -11.77 0.95 0.83
N ILE A 154 -12.96 0.88 1.41
CA ILE A 154 -14.18 0.53 0.68
C ILE A 154 -14.81 1.80 0.13
N SER A 155 -14.99 1.83 -1.18
CA SER A 155 -15.74 2.88 -1.87
C SER A 155 -17.21 2.86 -1.45
N LYS A 156 -17.79 4.05 -1.25
CA LYS A 156 -19.23 4.22 -0.93
C LYS A 156 -20.12 4.03 -2.15
N ALA A 157 -19.72 3.17 -3.08
CA ALA A 157 -20.55 2.84 -4.24
C ALA A 157 -21.90 2.25 -3.79
N ILE A 158 -22.99 2.74 -4.37
CA ILE A 158 -24.34 2.23 -4.14
C ILE A 158 -24.48 0.92 -4.92
N THR A 159 -23.97 -0.17 -4.37
CA THR A 159 -24.08 -1.51 -4.97
C THR A 159 -24.23 -2.56 -3.87
N ASN A 160 -25.12 -3.52 -4.13
CA ASN A 160 -25.30 -4.68 -3.26
C ASN A 160 -24.36 -5.83 -3.63
N ASN A 161 -23.48 -5.65 -4.61
CA ASN A 161 -22.54 -6.66 -5.09
C ASN A 161 -21.13 -6.38 -4.54
N THR A 162 -20.65 -7.25 -3.67
CA THR A 162 -19.30 -7.14 -3.05
C THR A 162 -18.20 -7.07 -4.11
N ASN A 163 -18.27 -7.85 -5.18
CA ASN A 163 -17.25 -7.82 -6.23
C ASN A 163 -17.19 -6.44 -6.92
N SER A 164 -18.34 -5.87 -7.26
CA SER A 164 -18.41 -4.55 -7.88
C SER A 164 -17.90 -3.45 -6.94
N MET A 165 -18.24 -3.56 -5.66
CA MET A 165 -17.75 -2.64 -4.62
C MET A 165 -16.22 -2.71 -4.50
N ILE A 166 -15.64 -3.91 -4.46
CA ILE A 166 -14.19 -4.10 -4.40
C ILE A 166 -13.49 -3.61 -5.66
N GLU A 167 -14.05 -3.86 -6.85
CA GLU A 167 -13.54 -3.32 -8.12
C GLU A 167 -13.45 -1.78 -8.08
N THR A 168 -14.53 -1.12 -7.68
CA THR A 168 -14.57 0.34 -7.55
C THR A 168 -13.55 0.80 -6.51
N SER A 169 -13.45 0.11 -5.36
CA SER A 169 -12.47 0.42 -4.32
C SER A 169 -11.03 0.32 -4.82
N ILE A 170 -10.71 -0.71 -5.61
CA ILE A 170 -9.39 -0.88 -6.22
C ILE A 170 -9.07 0.27 -7.17
N ASN A 171 -10.03 0.68 -8.00
CA ASN A 171 -9.82 1.79 -8.93
C ASN A 171 -9.61 3.14 -8.21
N ASP A 172 -10.18 3.29 -7.02
CA ASP A 172 -10.10 4.51 -6.20
C ASP A 172 -8.89 4.53 -5.24
N LEU A 173 -8.11 3.42 -5.13
CA LEU A 173 -7.04 3.29 -4.14
C LEU A 173 -5.99 4.40 -4.23
N GLU A 174 -5.46 4.68 -5.41
CA GLU A 174 -4.45 5.72 -5.59
C GLU A 174 -5.00 7.09 -5.19
N TYR A 175 -6.20 7.41 -5.64
CA TYR A 175 -6.84 8.67 -5.29
C TYR A 175 -7.04 8.81 -3.77
N SER A 176 -7.50 7.75 -3.12
CA SER A 176 -7.73 7.72 -1.68
C SER A 176 -6.43 7.92 -0.89
N LEU A 177 -5.35 7.25 -1.29
CA LEU A 177 -4.02 7.42 -0.68
C LEU A 177 -3.46 8.82 -0.91
N VAL A 178 -3.57 9.36 -2.11
CA VAL A 178 -3.09 10.73 -2.43
C VAL A 178 -3.87 11.78 -1.63
N SER A 179 -5.19 11.63 -1.52
CA SER A 179 -6.04 12.50 -0.70
C SER A 179 -5.62 12.47 0.77
N LEU A 180 -5.37 11.27 1.31
CA LEU A 180 -4.87 11.08 2.66
C LEU A 180 -3.50 11.74 2.87
N LEU A 181 -2.55 11.50 1.95
CA LEU A 181 -1.22 12.11 1.99
C LEU A 181 -1.29 13.64 1.97
N LYS A 182 -2.12 14.21 1.10
CA LYS A 182 -2.35 15.67 1.06
C LYS A 182 -2.89 16.18 2.39
N THR A 183 -3.85 15.48 3.00
CA THR A 183 -4.44 15.87 4.28
C THR A 183 -3.39 15.88 5.40
N LEU A 184 -2.50 14.87 5.42
CA LEU A 184 -1.45 14.74 6.43
C LEU A 184 -0.29 15.72 6.23
N THR A 185 0.07 16.03 4.98
CA THR A 185 1.23 16.86 4.66
C THR A 185 0.90 18.35 4.56
N THR A 186 -0.39 18.69 4.36
CA THR A 186 -0.81 20.09 4.36
C THR A 186 -0.81 20.62 5.79
N LYS A 187 0.05 21.61 6.07
CA LYS A 187 0.07 22.29 7.37
C LYS A 187 -1.32 22.89 7.64
N LYS A 188 -1.99 22.40 8.68
CA LYS A 188 -3.12 23.17 9.23
C LYS A 188 -2.57 24.50 9.72
N LYS A 189 -2.99 25.58 9.06
CA LYS A 189 -2.77 26.96 9.54
C LYS A 189 -3.52 27.17 10.84
#